data_aa5a336fdaf29dcd2c846fd84056add0
#
_entry.id   aa5a336fdaf29dcd2c846fd84056add0
#
_cell.length_a   1.000
_cell.length_b   1.000
_cell.length_c   1.000
_cell.angle_alpha   90.00
_cell.angle_beta   90.00
_cell.angle_gamma   90.00
#
_symmetry.space_group_name_H-M   'P 1'
#
loop_
_entity.id
_entity.type
_entity.pdbx_description
1 polymer ?
#
loop_
_entity_poly.entity_id
_entity_poly.type
_entity_poly.pdbx_seq_one_letter_code
_entity_poly.pdbx_strand_id
1 'polypeptide(L)'
;MDGGTVREHALARPGAWADEPWEGDEVAKVGPRDGGKIFCFLGSESIGLKSGATREEADEWLDRFPRDASVMAYIGRSGWNTLRLHGAIPDEELLEAVDDSYRMVVGKLAIRHRPEGWDG
;
A
#
# COMPACT_ATOMS: atom_id res chain seq x y z
N MET A 1 -12.95 -2.66 -8.59
CA MET A 1 -12.41 -1.27 -8.43
C MET A 1 -11.35 -1.05 -9.50
N ASP A 2 -11.30 0.11 -10.11
CA ASP A 2 -10.25 0.37 -11.08
C ASP A 2 -9.00 0.97 -10.44
N GLY A 3 -7.87 0.86 -11.14
CA GLY A 3 -6.60 1.33 -10.61
C GLY A 3 -6.54 2.85 -10.44
N GLY A 4 -7.29 3.61 -11.24
CA GLY A 4 -7.34 5.06 -11.11
C GLY A 4 -7.99 5.51 -9.82
N THR A 5 -9.03 4.80 -9.38
CA THR A 5 -9.69 5.09 -8.11
C THR A 5 -8.76 4.86 -6.93
N VAL A 6 -8.02 3.75 -6.95
CA VAL A 6 -7.05 3.44 -5.90
C VAL A 6 -5.92 4.46 -5.90
N ARG A 7 -5.41 4.81 -7.08
CA ARG A 7 -4.36 5.80 -7.24
C ARG A 7 -4.76 7.15 -6.64
N GLU A 8 -5.95 7.60 -6.98
CA GLU A 8 -6.49 8.86 -6.47
C GLU A 8 -6.60 8.83 -4.94
N HIS A 9 -7.11 7.73 -4.40
CA HIS A 9 -7.24 7.57 -2.95
C HIS A 9 -5.87 7.59 -2.26
N ALA A 10 -4.92 6.82 -2.77
CA ALA A 10 -3.57 6.74 -2.19
C ALA A 10 -2.87 8.11 -2.21
N LEU A 11 -2.93 8.81 -3.35
CA LEU A 11 -2.27 10.10 -3.50
C LEU A 11 -2.97 11.22 -2.73
N ALA A 12 -4.20 11.00 -2.26
CA ALA A 12 -4.90 11.96 -1.41
C ALA A 12 -4.49 11.84 0.07
N ARG A 13 -3.70 10.84 0.45
CA ARG A 13 -3.23 10.72 1.83
C ARG A 13 -2.26 11.87 2.16
N PRO A 14 -2.27 12.36 3.43
CA PRO A 14 -1.40 13.47 3.81
C PRO A 14 0.07 13.23 3.44
N GLY A 15 0.65 14.17 2.71
CA GLY A 15 2.05 14.10 2.31
C GLY A 15 2.40 13.06 1.26
N ALA A 16 1.40 12.37 0.69
CA ALA A 16 1.66 11.36 -0.33
C ALA A 16 2.05 11.99 -1.67
N TRP A 17 2.93 11.30 -2.40
CA TRP A 17 3.35 11.75 -3.72
C TRP A 17 3.67 10.55 -4.61
N ALA A 18 3.49 10.74 -5.91
CA ALA A 18 3.71 9.69 -6.90
C ALA A 18 5.16 9.64 -7.32
N ASP A 19 5.67 8.44 -7.56
CA ASP A 19 6.98 8.23 -8.12
C ASP A 19 6.92 7.04 -9.08
N GLU A 20 7.88 6.96 -9.97
CA GLU A 20 8.01 5.84 -10.90
C GLU A 20 9.47 5.40 -10.89
N PRO A 21 9.91 4.73 -9.80
CA PRO A 21 11.32 4.36 -9.63
C PRO A 21 11.79 3.35 -10.69
N TRP A 22 10.87 2.59 -11.27
CA TRP A 22 11.15 1.68 -12.37
C TRP A 22 10.17 1.99 -13.48
N GLU A 23 10.65 1.96 -14.72
CA GLU A 23 9.80 2.26 -15.87
C GLU A 23 8.55 1.38 -15.88
N GLY A 24 7.38 2.02 -15.92
CA GLY A 24 6.09 1.33 -15.92
C GLY A 24 5.56 0.96 -14.54
N ASP A 25 6.33 1.18 -13.48
CA ASP A 25 5.92 0.82 -12.12
C ASP A 25 5.70 2.06 -11.26
N GLU A 26 4.48 2.56 -11.29
CA GLU A 26 4.11 3.72 -10.48
C GLU A 26 3.87 3.31 -9.03
N VAL A 27 4.30 4.15 -8.10
CA VAL A 27 4.12 3.93 -6.67
C VAL A 27 3.65 5.21 -5.98
N ALA A 28 3.01 5.04 -4.83
CA ALA A 28 2.71 6.13 -3.91
C ALA A 28 3.72 6.08 -2.77
N LYS A 29 4.34 7.21 -2.51
CA LYS A 29 5.35 7.36 -1.46
C LYS A 29 4.92 8.40 -0.45
N VAL A 30 5.55 8.37 0.71
CA VAL A 30 5.40 9.37 1.76
C VAL A 30 6.77 9.62 2.39
N GLY A 31 6.98 10.83 2.88
CA GLY A 31 8.27 11.26 3.43
C GLY A 31 9.05 12.13 2.47
N PRO A 32 10.32 12.46 2.78
CA PRO A 32 11.13 13.35 1.95
C PRO A 32 11.30 12.82 0.53
N ARG A 33 11.41 13.74 -0.43
CA ARG A 33 11.57 13.36 -1.85
C ARG A 33 12.83 12.52 -2.11
N ASP A 34 13.86 12.71 -1.32
CA ASP A 34 15.13 11.99 -1.47
C ASP A 34 15.28 10.82 -0.49
N GLY A 35 14.26 10.49 0.24
CA GLY A 35 14.30 9.40 1.22
C GLY A 35 12.93 8.88 1.59
N GLY A 36 11.95 9.15 0.74
CA GLY A 36 10.59 8.70 0.98
C GLY A 36 10.44 7.20 0.85
N LYS A 37 9.38 6.68 1.46
CA LYS A 37 9.08 5.26 1.48
C LYS A 37 7.82 4.96 0.68
N ILE A 38 7.85 3.84 -0.03
CA ILE A 38 6.68 3.37 -0.76
C ILE A 38 5.67 2.83 0.25
N PHE A 39 4.40 3.19 0.09
CA PHE A 39 3.32 2.54 0.84
C PHE A 39 2.30 1.84 -0.06
N CYS A 40 2.34 2.08 -1.36
CA CYS A 40 1.46 1.36 -2.30
C CYS A 40 2.10 1.29 -3.68
N PHE A 41 2.22 0.07 -4.20
CA PHE A 41 2.57 -0.15 -5.61
C PHE A 41 1.26 -0.08 -6.38
N LEU A 42 1.16 0.81 -7.35
CA LEU A 42 -0.07 1.08 -8.09
C LEU A 42 -0.12 0.27 -9.39
N GLY A 43 -1.28 -0.24 -9.72
CA GLY A 43 -1.48 -0.99 -10.95
C GLY A 43 -2.94 -0.98 -11.37
N SER A 44 -3.23 -1.47 -12.57
CA SER A 44 -4.60 -1.52 -13.09
C SER A 44 -5.33 -2.79 -12.66
N GLU A 45 -4.61 -3.87 -12.45
CA GLU A 45 -5.19 -5.18 -12.10
C GLU A 45 -4.98 -5.54 -10.64
N SER A 46 -3.89 -5.06 -10.04
CA SER A 46 -3.56 -5.34 -8.66
C SER A 46 -2.75 -4.21 -8.06
N ILE A 47 -2.69 -4.21 -6.73
CA ILE A 47 -1.86 -3.28 -5.97
C ILE A 47 -0.98 -4.08 -5.01
N GLY A 48 0.18 -3.52 -4.66
CA GLY A 48 1.05 -4.09 -3.64
C GLY A 48 1.11 -3.15 -2.45
N LEU A 49 0.96 -3.68 -1.25
CA LEU A 49 0.97 -2.86 -0.05
C LEU A 49 1.31 -3.66 1.20
N LYS A 50 1.67 -2.95 2.25
CA LYS A 50 1.94 -3.57 3.53
C LYS A 50 0.62 -3.93 4.19
N SER A 51 0.40 -5.22 4.38
CA SER A 51 -0.87 -5.77 4.87
C SER A 51 -0.81 -6.18 6.34
N GLY A 52 0.34 -6.08 6.95
CA GLY A 52 0.54 -6.38 8.37
C GLY A 52 1.95 -6.02 8.79
N ALA A 53 2.17 -5.87 10.08
CA ALA A 53 3.50 -5.59 10.62
C ALA A 53 4.45 -6.79 10.44
N THR A 54 3.87 -7.98 10.31
CA THR A 54 4.60 -9.24 10.14
C THR A 54 3.98 -10.05 9.02
N ARG A 55 4.71 -11.08 8.54
CA ARG A 55 4.16 -12.00 7.54
C ARG A 55 2.93 -12.72 8.09
N GLU A 56 2.94 -13.07 9.35
CA GLU A 56 1.82 -13.77 9.99
C GLU A 56 0.54 -12.93 9.95
N GLU A 57 0.63 -11.66 10.29
CA GLU A 57 -0.53 -10.76 10.23
C GLU A 57 -1.04 -10.60 8.80
N ALA A 58 -0.13 -10.44 7.85
CA ALA A 58 -0.51 -10.29 6.44
C ALA A 58 -1.12 -11.56 5.86
N ASP A 59 -0.80 -12.73 6.40
CA ASP A 59 -1.35 -13.99 5.93
C ASP A 59 -2.86 -14.11 6.16
N GLU A 60 -3.44 -13.31 7.06
CA GLU A 60 -4.89 -13.28 7.23
C GLU A 60 -5.60 -12.92 5.92
N TRP A 61 -4.99 -12.04 5.12
CA TRP A 61 -5.55 -11.71 3.80
C TRP A 61 -5.55 -12.91 2.87
N LEU A 62 -4.49 -13.72 2.91
CA LEU A 62 -4.38 -14.92 2.08
C LEU A 62 -5.44 -15.96 2.47
N ASP A 63 -5.72 -16.06 3.77
CA ASP A 63 -6.73 -16.97 4.28
C ASP A 63 -8.15 -16.53 3.90
N ARG A 64 -8.41 -15.23 3.95
CA ARG A 64 -9.72 -14.67 3.60
C ARG A 64 -9.96 -14.62 2.09
N PHE A 65 -8.93 -14.33 1.32
CA PHE A 65 -9.04 -14.13 -0.13
C PHE A 65 -7.95 -14.92 -0.88
N PRO A 66 -8.00 -16.26 -0.83
CA PRO A 66 -6.91 -17.07 -1.36
C PRO A 66 -6.66 -16.93 -2.86
N ARG A 67 -7.64 -16.42 -3.61
CA ARG A 67 -7.49 -16.21 -5.05
C ARG A 67 -7.08 -14.78 -5.41
N ASP A 68 -7.26 -13.84 -4.48
CA ASP A 68 -7.09 -12.43 -4.78
C ASP A 68 -6.00 -11.76 -3.95
N ALA A 69 -5.48 -12.43 -2.95
CA ALA A 69 -4.36 -11.97 -2.16
C ALA A 69 -3.20 -12.96 -2.25
N SER A 70 -1.99 -12.46 -2.42
CA SER A 70 -0.80 -13.30 -2.49
C SER A 70 0.39 -12.56 -1.88
N VAL A 71 1.43 -13.34 -1.50
CA VAL A 71 2.66 -12.77 -0.96
C VAL A 71 3.36 -11.97 -2.06
N MET A 72 3.70 -10.73 -1.77
CA MET A 72 4.40 -9.90 -2.75
C MET A 72 5.84 -10.39 -2.96
N ALA A 73 6.29 -10.36 -4.21
CA ALA A 73 7.65 -10.75 -4.54
C ALA A 73 8.68 -9.88 -3.81
N TYR A 74 9.79 -10.47 -3.42
CA TYR A 74 10.96 -9.86 -2.78
C TYR A 74 10.73 -9.31 -1.37
N ILE A 75 9.72 -8.46 -1.17
CA ILE A 75 9.47 -7.81 0.14
C ILE A 75 8.32 -8.44 0.92
N GLY A 76 7.76 -9.54 0.42
CA GLY A 76 6.62 -10.19 1.06
C GLY A 76 6.88 -10.64 2.49
N ARG A 77 8.12 -11.00 2.83
CA ARG A 77 8.50 -11.47 4.17
C ARG A 77 8.15 -10.48 5.28
N SER A 78 8.19 -9.20 5.00
CA SER A 78 7.90 -8.16 5.98
C SER A 78 6.43 -7.72 5.98
N GLY A 79 5.53 -8.56 5.46
CA GLY A 79 4.10 -8.31 5.54
C GLY A 79 3.50 -7.64 4.33
N TRP A 80 4.18 -7.64 3.19
CA TRP A 80 3.65 -7.07 1.96
C TRP A 80 2.90 -8.11 1.14
N ASN A 81 1.73 -7.72 0.65
CA ASN A 81 0.89 -8.56 -0.21
C ASN A 81 0.56 -7.86 -1.51
N THR A 82 0.24 -8.66 -2.51
CA THR A 82 -0.40 -8.22 -3.75
C THR A 82 -1.88 -8.51 -3.62
N LEU A 83 -2.73 -7.50 -3.85
CA LEU A 83 -4.18 -7.63 -3.80
C LEU A 83 -4.78 -7.34 -5.17
N ARG A 84 -5.63 -8.26 -5.67
CA ARG A 84 -6.31 -8.06 -6.96
C ARG A 84 -7.48 -7.09 -6.79
N LEU A 85 -7.62 -6.18 -7.76
CA LEU A 85 -8.67 -5.15 -7.72
C LEU A 85 -10.01 -5.62 -8.23
N HIS A 86 -10.04 -6.65 -9.07
CA HIS A 86 -11.25 -7.11 -9.76
C HIS A 86 -11.70 -8.50 -9.31
N GLY A 87 -11.48 -8.80 -8.04
CA GLY A 87 -11.84 -10.09 -7.46
C GLY A 87 -12.87 -9.95 -6.35
N ALA A 88 -12.74 -10.81 -5.34
CA ALA A 88 -13.68 -10.90 -4.24
C ALA A 88 -13.47 -9.89 -3.11
N ILE A 89 -12.34 -9.16 -3.11
CA ILE A 89 -12.07 -8.19 -2.04
C ILE A 89 -12.98 -6.98 -2.22
N PRO A 90 -13.84 -6.64 -1.23
CA PRO A 90 -14.70 -5.47 -1.33
C PRO A 90 -13.89 -4.18 -1.52
N ASP A 91 -14.43 -3.24 -2.29
CA ASP A 91 -13.78 -1.98 -2.56
C ASP A 91 -13.42 -1.22 -1.28
N GLU A 92 -14.31 -1.23 -0.29
CA GLU A 92 -14.05 -0.57 0.99
C GLU A 92 -12.83 -1.17 1.70
N GLU A 93 -12.67 -2.48 1.66
CA GLU A 93 -11.52 -3.13 2.28
C GLU A 93 -10.23 -2.86 1.52
N LEU A 94 -10.31 -2.74 0.19
CA LEU A 94 -9.13 -2.36 -0.60
C LEU A 94 -8.66 -0.96 -0.22
N LEU A 95 -9.58 0.00 -0.06
CA LEU A 95 -9.21 1.36 0.34
C LEU A 95 -8.71 1.41 1.78
N GLU A 96 -9.31 0.64 2.69
CA GLU A 96 -8.81 0.53 4.06
C GLU A 96 -7.40 -0.08 4.09
N ALA A 97 -7.14 -1.05 3.22
CA ALA A 97 -5.81 -1.66 3.13
C ALA A 97 -4.76 -0.63 2.73
N VAL A 98 -5.10 0.28 1.81
CA VAL A 98 -4.21 1.39 1.43
C VAL A 98 -3.95 2.28 2.64
N ASP A 99 -4.99 2.64 3.39
CA ASP A 99 -4.87 3.50 4.56
C ASP A 99 -4.01 2.84 5.65
N ASP A 100 -4.19 1.56 5.88
CA ASP A 100 -3.42 0.82 6.89
C ASP A 100 -1.95 0.72 6.49
N SER A 101 -1.68 0.45 5.21
CA SER A 101 -0.31 0.43 4.68
C SER A 101 0.35 1.79 4.87
N TYR A 102 -0.37 2.86 4.52
CA TYR A 102 0.10 4.23 4.70
C TYR A 102 0.49 4.48 6.15
N ARG A 103 -0.39 4.16 7.10
CA ARG A 103 -0.12 4.39 8.53
C ARG A 103 1.08 3.59 9.04
N MET A 104 1.19 2.33 8.63
CA MET A 104 2.33 1.49 9.03
C MET A 104 3.65 2.04 8.51
N VAL A 105 3.67 2.51 7.27
CA VAL A 105 4.88 3.07 6.67
C VAL A 105 5.25 4.40 7.32
N VAL A 106 4.27 5.31 7.50
CA VAL A 106 4.52 6.59 8.15
C VAL A 106 5.02 6.40 9.58
N GLY A 107 4.44 5.44 10.30
CA GLY A 107 4.84 5.16 11.68
C GLY A 107 6.30 4.75 11.83
N LYS A 108 6.95 4.33 10.75
CA LYS A 108 8.38 3.99 10.75
C LYS A 108 9.28 5.13 10.27
N LEU A 109 8.71 6.21 9.78
CA LEU A 109 9.49 7.40 9.43
C LEU A 109 9.97 8.11 10.69
N ALA A 110 11.08 8.84 10.57
CA ALA A 110 11.49 9.74 11.63
C ALA A 110 10.34 10.71 11.93
N ILE A 111 10.12 11.03 13.20
CA ILE A 111 9.01 11.88 13.62
C ILE A 111 8.93 13.18 12.81
N ARG A 112 10.09 13.81 12.57
CA ARG A 112 10.16 15.06 11.80
C ARG A 112 9.72 14.94 10.34
N HIS A 113 9.64 13.69 9.82
CA HIS A 113 9.24 13.45 8.44
C HIS A 113 7.79 12.99 8.31
N ARG A 114 7.10 12.81 9.43
CA ARG A 114 5.70 12.37 9.38
C ARG A 114 4.80 13.53 9.01
N PRO A 115 3.95 13.39 7.98
CA PRO A 115 3.05 14.46 7.59
C PRO A 115 2.04 14.79 8.67
N GLU A 116 1.63 16.05 8.75
CA GLU A 116 0.54 16.44 9.63
C GLU A 116 -0.75 15.73 9.21
N GLY A 117 -1.48 15.20 10.17
CA GLY A 117 -2.75 14.51 9.90
C GLY A 117 -2.62 13.05 9.48
N TRP A 118 -1.42 12.47 9.51
CA TRP A 118 -1.19 11.11 9.02
C TRP A 118 -1.94 10.04 9.83
N ASP A 119 -2.15 10.27 11.10
CA ASP A 119 -2.79 9.31 12.02
C ASP A 119 -4.24 9.69 12.36
N GLY A 120 -4.74 10.71 11.70
CA GLY A 120 -6.09 11.23 11.90
C GLY A 120 -7.09 10.75 10.87
#